data_86b8c17d1415013fc00ad5a668002de3
#
_entry.id   86b8c17d1415013fc00ad5a668002de3
#
_cell.length_a   1.000
_cell.length_b   1.000
_cell.length_c   1.000
_cell.angle_alpha   90.00
_cell.angle_beta   90.00
_cell.angle_gamma   90.00
#
_symmetry.space_group_name_H-M   'P 1'
#
loop_
_entity.id
_entity.type
_entity.pdbx_description
1 polymer ?
#
loop_
_entity_poly.entity_id
_entity_poly.type
_entity_poly.pdbx_seq_one_letter_code
_entity_poly.pdbx_strand_id
1 'polypeptide(L)'
;MSKAYFINKVLATTVVGSYPVVKAGGLKSLFDPLAGAVETAVADQIGAGIDIISDGQVRGDMIGAFAGKLPGIKGQEVVGKIQPAASAISVADTKYAMTKFPKVKGIITGPSSLAHGLHISTPMYRNKEELALDLAAALVVEARSLEAAGVALLQIDEPILSTGIADLAIGKQAVEMIASSVRIPTCMHVCGNIGNVIDEILKYNVNVFDFEFSKNQANLDILSRRDLTGRMLGYGCVDSTTDEVETVPEIRKRIEKGVEYFDPKILLIDPDCGMRMRTREAAYWKLKNMCEAAKEVRLAL
;
A
#
# COMPACT_ATOMS: atom_id res chain seq x y z
N MET A 1 -10.64 23.08 0.19
CA MET A 1 -11.34 21.79 0.22
C MET A 1 -10.59 20.89 1.18
N SER A 2 -11.25 20.27 2.15
CA SER A 2 -10.60 19.35 3.06
C SER A 2 -10.08 18.16 2.24
N LYS A 3 -8.84 17.72 2.49
CA LYS A 3 -8.21 16.55 1.82
C LYS A 3 -8.98 15.23 2.06
N ALA A 4 -10.05 15.25 2.84
CA ALA A 4 -10.76 14.08 3.35
C ALA A 4 -11.49 13.27 2.28
N TYR A 5 -11.94 13.90 1.18
CA TYR A 5 -12.69 13.20 0.13
C TYR A 5 -12.11 13.54 -1.24
N PHE A 6 -10.99 12.91 -1.57
CA PHE A 6 -10.32 13.12 -2.86
C PHE A 6 -10.89 12.24 -3.99
N ILE A 7 -11.86 11.37 -3.68
CA ILE A 7 -12.50 10.46 -4.63
C ILE A 7 -14.00 10.73 -4.66
N ASN A 8 -14.53 11.07 -5.83
CA ASN A 8 -15.96 11.35 -6.03
C ASN A 8 -16.79 10.08 -6.34
N LYS A 9 -16.29 8.89 -6.00
CA LYS A 9 -16.96 7.61 -6.24
C LYS A 9 -17.12 6.87 -4.92
N VAL A 10 -18.37 6.58 -4.54
CA VAL A 10 -18.70 5.76 -3.38
C VAL A 10 -18.18 4.34 -3.61
N LEU A 11 -17.60 3.72 -2.58
CA LEU A 11 -16.99 2.38 -2.63
C LEU A 11 -16.04 2.25 -3.83
N ALA A 12 -15.18 3.26 -4.05
CA ALA A 12 -14.16 3.18 -5.08
C ALA A 12 -13.19 2.05 -4.78
N THR A 13 -12.77 1.33 -5.82
CA THR A 13 -11.88 0.17 -5.67
C THR A 13 -10.42 0.55 -5.84
N THR A 14 -9.56 -0.07 -5.06
CA THR A 14 -8.10 0.07 -5.18
C THR A 14 -7.41 -1.28 -4.92
N VAL A 15 -6.09 -1.28 -4.84
CA VAL A 15 -5.25 -2.43 -4.50
C VAL A 15 -4.30 -2.02 -3.38
N VAL A 16 -3.76 -2.95 -2.59
CA VAL A 16 -2.65 -2.64 -1.69
C VAL A 16 -1.40 -2.31 -2.50
N GLY A 17 -1.08 -3.14 -3.51
CA GLY A 17 -0.10 -2.70 -4.50
C GLY A 17 0.64 -3.80 -5.23
N SER A 18 1.25 -4.72 -4.50
CA SER A 18 2.07 -5.76 -5.12
C SER A 18 1.23 -6.79 -5.88
N TYR A 19 1.72 -7.18 -7.06
CA TYR A 19 1.08 -8.10 -7.99
C TYR A 19 2.02 -9.26 -8.33
N PRO A 20 1.50 -10.44 -8.74
CA PRO A 20 2.33 -11.56 -9.14
C PRO A 20 3.30 -11.22 -10.26
N VAL A 21 4.54 -11.67 -10.12
CA VAL A 21 5.60 -11.40 -11.11
C VAL A 21 5.48 -12.41 -12.26
N VAL A 22 4.96 -11.97 -13.39
CA VAL A 22 4.87 -12.76 -14.60
C VAL A 22 6.05 -12.41 -15.50
N LYS A 23 6.96 -13.34 -15.69
CA LYS A 23 8.07 -13.15 -16.64
C LYS A 23 7.52 -13.17 -18.06
N ALA A 24 7.56 -12.04 -18.73
CA ALA A 24 7.24 -11.94 -20.16
C ALA A 24 8.52 -12.11 -20.99
N GLY A 25 8.42 -12.88 -22.08
CA GLY A 25 9.47 -12.96 -23.09
C GLY A 25 9.35 -11.81 -24.08
N GLY A 26 10.40 -11.59 -24.90
CA GLY A 26 10.42 -10.62 -25.98
C GLY A 26 11.65 -9.71 -25.97
N LEU A 27 11.86 -8.92 -27.02
CA LEU A 27 13.01 -8.04 -27.17
C LEU A 27 13.18 -7.04 -26.00
N LYS A 28 12.08 -6.53 -25.44
CA LYS A 28 12.12 -5.61 -24.29
C LYS A 28 12.71 -6.27 -23.05
N SER A 29 12.49 -7.58 -22.83
CA SER A 29 13.01 -8.31 -21.67
C SER A 29 14.53 -8.46 -21.67
N LEU A 30 15.20 -8.20 -22.79
CA LEU A 30 16.67 -8.18 -22.88
C LEU A 30 17.25 -6.94 -22.18
N PHE A 31 16.54 -5.83 -22.17
CA PHE A 31 16.97 -4.57 -21.56
C PHE A 31 16.36 -4.36 -20.18
N ASP A 32 15.12 -4.80 -19.97
CA ASP A 32 14.41 -4.75 -18.71
C ASP A 32 13.58 -6.04 -18.51
N PRO A 33 14.13 -7.03 -17.78
CA PRO A 33 13.47 -8.32 -17.58
C PRO A 33 12.11 -8.26 -16.89
N LEU A 34 11.81 -7.16 -16.20
CA LEU A 34 10.55 -6.98 -15.43
C LEU A 34 9.57 -6.02 -16.09
N ALA A 35 9.92 -5.37 -17.21
CA ALA A 35 9.00 -4.48 -17.93
C ALA A 35 7.66 -5.17 -18.27
N GLY A 36 7.70 -6.42 -18.76
CA GLY A 36 6.50 -7.19 -19.06
C GLY A 36 5.67 -7.55 -17.82
N ALA A 37 6.31 -7.69 -16.66
CA ALA A 37 5.58 -7.89 -15.40
C ALA A 37 4.83 -6.63 -14.97
N VAL A 38 5.44 -5.43 -15.12
CA VAL A 38 4.76 -4.15 -14.91
C VAL A 38 3.57 -4.00 -15.87
N GLU A 39 3.81 -4.27 -17.17
CA GLU A 39 2.76 -4.22 -18.20
C GLU A 39 1.58 -5.14 -17.84
N THR A 40 1.87 -6.37 -17.40
CA THR A 40 0.84 -7.34 -16.98
C THR A 40 0.08 -6.87 -15.76
N ALA A 41 0.77 -6.43 -14.71
CA ALA A 41 0.15 -5.96 -13.47
C ALA A 41 -0.80 -4.79 -13.73
N VAL A 42 -0.39 -3.82 -14.55
CA VAL A 42 -1.21 -2.66 -14.93
C VAL A 42 -2.41 -3.09 -15.77
N ALA A 43 -2.20 -3.94 -16.78
CA ALA A 43 -3.27 -4.40 -17.66
C ALA A 43 -4.33 -5.22 -16.90
N ASP A 44 -3.91 -6.09 -16.00
CA ASP A 44 -4.80 -6.93 -15.21
C ASP A 44 -5.65 -6.10 -14.23
N GLN A 45 -5.06 -5.10 -13.55
CA GLN A 45 -5.81 -4.19 -12.68
C GLN A 45 -6.87 -3.38 -13.45
N ILE A 46 -6.52 -2.86 -14.64
CA ILE A 46 -7.44 -2.16 -15.52
C ILE A 46 -8.55 -3.11 -15.99
N GLY A 47 -8.20 -4.32 -16.46
CA GLY A 47 -9.13 -5.33 -16.91
C GLY A 47 -10.07 -5.85 -15.80
N ALA A 48 -9.61 -5.89 -14.57
CA ALA A 48 -10.43 -6.18 -13.39
C ALA A 48 -11.41 -5.06 -13.05
N GLY A 49 -11.14 -3.81 -13.46
CA GLY A 49 -12.01 -2.66 -13.22
C GLY A 49 -11.65 -1.86 -11.97
N ILE A 50 -10.40 -1.91 -11.53
CA ILE A 50 -9.89 -1.14 -10.40
C ILE A 50 -9.94 0.37 -10.70
N ASP A 51 -10.40 1.18 -9.74
CA ASP A 51 -10.55 2.63 -9.89
C ASP A 51 -9.25 3.41 -9.63
N ILE A 52 -8.38 2.89 -8.74
CA ILE A 52 -7.05 3.46 -8.47
C ILE A 52 -6.05 2.31 -8.51
N ILE A 53 -5.28 2.25 -9.57
CA ILE A 53 -4.29 1.18 -9.79
C ILE A 53 -2.92 1.52 -9.19
N SER A 54 -2.03 0.53 -9.16
CA SER A 54 -0.59 0.69 -8.87
C SER A 54 0.25 0.23 -10.06
N ASP A 55 1.57 0.39 -9.96
CA ASP A 55 2.55 -0.21 -10.88
C ASP A 55 2.74 -1.72 -10.70
N GLY A 56 2.11 -2.30 -9.64
CA GLY A 56 2.20 -3.71 -9.28
C GLY A 56 3.41 -4.07 -8.42
N GLN A 57 4.30 -3.14 -8.11
CA GLN A 57 5.51 -3.34 -7.27
C GLN A 57 6.30 -4.61 -7.62
N VAL A 58 6.43 -4.94 -8.91
CA VAL A 58 6.98 -6.22 -9.37
C VAL A 58 8.52 -6.32 -9.27
N ARG A 59 9.22 -5.18 -9.07
CA ARG A 59 10.69 -5.13 -9.15
C ARG A 59 11.44 -5.66 -7.93
N GLY A 60 10.77 -5.98 -6.87
CA GLY A 60 11.38 -6.51 -5.66
C GLY A 60 10.33 -6.91 -4.63
N ASP A 61 10.75 -7.59 -3.58
CA ASP A 61 9.92 -7.66 -2.39
C ASP A 61 9.87 -6.30 -1.69
N MET A 62 9.04 -6.20 -0.67
CA MET A 62 8.81 -4.97 0.08
C MET A 62 10.11 -4.31 0.57
N ILE A 63 11.08 -5.08 1.07
CA ILE A 63 12.34 -4.55 1.58
C ILE A 63 13.33 -4.29 0.45
N GLY A 64 13.57 -5.29 -0.39
CA GLY A 64 14.59 -5.25 -1.43
C GLY A 64 14.35 -4.19 -2.50
N ALA A 65 13.09 -3.87 -2.80
CA ALA A 65 12.75 -2.85 -3.79
C ALA A 65 13.30 -1.46 -3.41
N PHE A 66 13.32 -1.13 -2.14
CA PHE A 66 13.81 0.16 -1.61
C PHE A 66 15.23 0.06 -1.07
N ALA A 67 15.53 -0.95 -0.24
CA ALA A 67 16.84 -1.11 0.39
C ALA A 67 17.99 -1.15 -0.62
N GLY A 68 17.81 -1.86 -1.73
CA GLY A 68 18.83 -1.96 -2.79
C GLY A 68 19.15 -0.67 -3.54
N LYS A 69 18.39 0.41 -3.31
CA LYS A 69 18.55 1.72 -3.95
C LYS A 69 19.06 2.82 -3.00
N LEU A 70 19.02 2.57 -1.70
CA LEU A 70 19.40 3.55 -0.69
C LEU A 70 20.89 3.40 -0.34
N PRO A 71 21.73 4.41 -0.58
CA PRO A 71 23.12 4.40 -0.12
C PRO A 71 23.18 4.22 1.41
N GLY A 72 24.16 3.46 1.87
CA GLY A 72 24.27 3.02 3.26
C GLY A 72 23.76 1.60 3.50
N ILE A 73 23.11 0.98 2.51
CA ILE A 73 22.62 -0.40 2.56
C ILE A 73 23.35 -1.26 1.53
N LYS A 74 23.70 -2.48 1.89
CA LYS A 74 24.28 -3.48 1.02
C LYS A 74 23.60 -4.84 1.26
N GLY A 75 22.77 -5.26 0.31
CA GLY A 75 21.87 -6.39 0.51
C GLY A 75 20.85 -6.08 1.60
N GLN A 76 20.85 -6.83 2.71
CA GLN A 76 20.03 -6.57 3.89
C GLN A 76 20.82 -5.93 5.06
N GLU A 77 22.09 -5.57 4.82
CA GLU A 77 22.96 -5.00 5.87
C GLU A 77 23.02 -3.47 5.74
N VAL A 78 22.78 -2.77 6.82
CA VAL A 78 23.05 -1.33 6.96
C VAL A 78 24.52 -1.18 7.31
N VAL A 79 25.31 -0.73 6.36
CA VAL A 79 26.78 -0.65 6.48
C VAL A 79 27.32 0.78 6.63
N GLY A 80 26.44 1.77 6.57
CA GLY A 80 26.79 3.18 6.68
C GLY A 80 25.58 4.07 6.91
N LYS A 81 25.80 5.39 6.88
CA LYS A 81 24.72 6.39 7.01
C LYS A 81 23.77 6.28 5.81
N ILE A 82 22.45 6.19 6.09
CA ILE A 82 21.44 6.19 5.05
C ILE A 82 21.41 7.54 4.35
N GLN A 83 21.33 7.49 3.04
CA GLN A 83 21.19 8.66 2.17
C GLN A 83 20.03 8.46 1.19
N PRO A 84 19.44 9.52 0.66
CA PRO A 84 18.47 9.41 -0.44
C PRO A 84 19.05 8.66 -1.63
N ALA A 85 18.20 7.94 -2.34
CA ALA A 85 18.58 7.29 -3.61
C ALA A 85 19.05 8.34 -4.64
N ALA A 86 20.03 7.99 -5.44
CA ALA A 86 20.57 8.86 -6.50
C ALA A 86 19.55 9.19 -7.60
N SER A 87 18.54 8.34 -7.75
CA SER A 87 17.40 8.52 -8.66
C SER A 87 16.16 7.98 -8.02
N ALA A 88 14.98 8.45 -8.49
CA ALA A 88 13.70 7.93 -8.02
C ALA A 88 13.60 6.41 -8.19
N ILE A 89 13.01 5.73 -7.20
CA ILE A 89 13.02 4.28 -7.07
C ILE A 89 11.91 3.65 -7.91
N SER A 90 10.66 4.12 -7.74
CA SER A 90 9.44 3.53 -8.32
C SER A 90 8.79 4.41 -9.39
N VAL A 91 9.23 5.65 -9.55
CA VAL A 91 8.59 6.66 -10.43
C VAL A 91 8.52 6.22 -11.89
N ALA A 92 9.50 5.48 -12.41
CA ALA A 92 9.51 5.04 -13.81
C ALA A 92 8.32 4.11 -14.12
N ASP A 93 8.09 3.11 -13.28
CA ASP A 93 6.99 2.15 -13.44
C ASP A 93 5.64 2.82 -13.15
N THR A 94 5.59 3.67 -12.13
CA THR A 94 4.41 4.46 -11.81
C THR A 94 4.01 5.37 -12.99
N LYS A 95 4.96 6.06 -13.62
CA LYS A 95 4.70 6.85 -14.85
C LYS A 95 4.21 5.98 -16.00
N TYR A 96 4.77 4.78 -16.18
CA TYR A 96 4.23 3.84 -17.16
C TYR A 96 2.76 3.53 -16.88
N ALA A 97 2.39 3.19 -15.65
CA ALA A 97 1.00 2.95 -15.25
C ALA A 97 0.11 4.17 -15.57
N MET A 98 0.60 5.38 -15.31
CA MET A 98 -0.11 6.64 -15.60
C MET A 98 -0.34 6.88 -17.11
N THR A 99 0.50 6.33 -17.99
CA THR A 99 0.22 6.37 -19.44
C THR A 99 -0.96 5.49 -19.84
N LYS A 100 -1.37 4.53 -18.98
CA LYS A 100 -2.44 3.57 -19.25
C LYS A 100 -3.72 3.87 -18.48
N PHE A 101 -3.62 4.53 -17.34
CA PHE A 101 -4.76 4.80 -16.47
C PHE A 101 -4.60 6.14 -15.72
N PRO A 102 -5.69 6.93 -15.59
CA PRO A 102 -5.58 8.30 -15.06
C PRO A 102 -5.37 8.39 -13.55
N LYS A 103 -5.74 7.33 -12.80
CA LYS A 103 -5.63 7.32 -11.33
C LYS A 103 -4.69 6.21 -10.89
N VAL A 104 -3.46 6.59 -10.59
CA VAL A 104 -2.41 5.69 -10.11
C VAL A 104 -1.97 6.15 -8.73
N LYS A 105 -1.81 5.22 -7.80
CA LYS A 105 -1.15 5.49 -6.52
C LYS A 105 0.33 5.15 -6.59
N GLY A 106 1.14 5.98 -5.96
CA GLY A 106 2.53 5.68 -5.66
C GLY A 106 2.62 4.97 -4.32
N ILE A 107 3.55 4.04 -4.18
CA ILE A 107 3.69 3.21 -2.97
C ILE A 107 5.13 3.26 -2.49
N ILE A 108 5.30 3.44 -1.18
CA ILE A 108 6.58 3.44 -0.49
C ILE A 108 6.50 2.44 0.66
N THR A 109 7.49 1.57 0.78
CA THR A 109 7.64 0.78 2.00
C THR A 109 7.95 1.69 3.17
N GLY A 110 7.21 1.54 4.26
CA GLY A 110 7.33 2.40 5.41
C GLY A 110 8.67 2.25 6.14
N PRO A 111 9.13 3.35 6.76
CA PRO A 111 10.44 3.39 7.40
C PRO A 111 10.63 2.38 8.52
N SER A 112 9.60 2.15 9.35
CA SER A 112 9.66 1.17 10.45
C SER A 112 9.77 -0.25 9.90
N SER A 113 9.00 -0.58 8.87
CA SER A 113 9.06 -1.88 8.22
C SER A 113 10.40 -2.13 7.54
N LEU A 114 10.96 -1.12 6.86
CA LEU A 114 12.31 -1.20 6.31
C LEU A 114 13.35 -1.39 7.39
N ALA A 115 13.31 -0.61 8.46
CA ALA A 115 14.28 -0.69 9.56
C ALA A 115 14.29 -2.09 10.20
N HIS A 116 13.11 -2.69 10.43
CA HIS A 116 13.01 -4.02 11.02
C HIS A 116 13.40 -5.14 10.05
N GLY A 117 13.23 -4.94 8.74
CA GLY A 117 13.68 -5.87 7.70
C GLY A 117 15.19 -5.85 7.40
N LEU A 118 15.94 -4.91 7.98
CA LEU A 118 17.37 -4.74 7.75
C LEU A 118 18.19 -5.08 9.00
N HIS A 119 19.46 -5.50 8.84
CA HIS A 119 20.41 -5.70 9.92
C HIS A 119 21.34 -4.50 10.05
N ILE A 120 21.53 -3.98 11.28
CA ILE A 120 22.46 -2.88 11.54
C ILE A 120 23.87 -3.47 11.71
N SER A 121 24.76 -3.15 10.76
CA SER A 121 26.17 -3.61 10.72
C SER A 121 27.13 -2.41 10.72
N THR A 122 26.74 -1.31 11.34
CA THR A 122 27.51 -0.07 11.45
C THR A 122 27.30 0.56 12.82
N PRO A 123 28.28 1.25 13.40
CA PRO A 123 28.12 1.98 14.66
C PRO A 123 27.29 3.29 14.52
N MET A 124 26.85 3.63 13.31
CA MET A 124 26.10 4.86 13.05
C MET A 124 24.67 4.84 13.60
N TYR A 125 24.13 3.65 13.85
CA TYR A 125 22.78 3.46 14.40
C TYR A 125 22.85 2.55 15.61
N ARG A 126 22.29 2.98 16.73
CA ARG A 126 22.23 2.21 17.97
C ARG A 126 21.06 1.22 17.99
N ASN A 127 20.00 1.57 17.27
CA ASN A 127 18.74 0.81 17.28
C ASN A 127 17.95 1.03 15.97
N LYS A 128 16.79 0.35 15.87
CA LYS A 128 15.90 0.42 14.70
C LYS A 128 15.17 1.76 14.62
N GLU A 129 14.93 2.41 15.71
CA GLU A 129 14.25 3.70 15.82
C GLU A 129 15.08 4.80 15.14
N GLU A 130 16.38 4.89 15.45
CA GLU A 130 17.28 5.83 14.78
C GLU A 130 17.38 5.55 13.28
N LEU A 131 17.45 4.27 12.90
CA LEU A 131 17.47 3.86 11.49
C LEU A 131 16.17 4.23 10.77
N ALA A 132 15.01 4.03 11.42
CA ALA A 132 13.71 4.35 10.83
C ALA A 132 13.56 5.85 10.52
N LEU A 133 14.05 6.73 11.39
CA LEU A 133 14.01 8.17 11.15
C LEU A 133 14.89 8.60 9.97
N ASP A 134 16.08 8.01 9.83
CA ASP A 134 16.96 8.30 8.70
C ASP A 134 16.41 7.72 7.37
N LEU A 135 15.81 6.52 7.43
CA LEU A 135 15.09 5.95 6.28
C LEU A 135 13.92 6.86 5.88
N ALA A 136 13.16 7.39 6.85
CA ALA A 136 12.08 8.34 6.56
C ALA A 136 12.60 9.58 5.84
N ALA A 137 13.70 10.17 6.33
CA ALA A 137 14.34 11.34 5.72
C ALA A 137 14.78 11.06 4.27
N ALA A 138 15.34 9.88 4.01
CA ALA A 138 15.73 9.45 2.66
C ALA A 138 14.52 9.24 1.74
N LEU A 139 13.43 8.64 2.25
CA LEU A 139 12.21 8.34 1.50
C LEU A 139 11.35 9.59 1.20
N VAL A 140 11.53 10.70 1.92
CA VAL A 140 10.93 11.99 1.57
C VAL A 140 11.24 12.39 0.12
N VAL A 141 12.45 12.09 -0.37
CA VAL A 141 12.85 12.40 -1.74
C VAL A 141 12.04 11.58 -2.75
N GLU A 142 11.80 10.30 -2.45
CA GLU A 142 10.94 9.43 -3.28
C GLU A 142 9.47 9.91 -3.25
N ALA A 143 8.94 10.22 -2.08
CA ALA A 143 7.57 10.72 -1.93
C ALA A 143 7.33 11.98 -2.78
N ARG A 144 8.25 12.94 -2.74
CA ARG A 144 8.19 14.16 -3.57
C ARG A 144 8.32 13.86 -5.06
N SER A 145 9.13 12.87 -5.42
CA SER A 145 9.29 12.45 -6.82
C SER A 145 8.03 11.81 -7.37
N LEU A 146 7.31 11.02 -6.55
CA LEU A 146 6.00 10.46 -6.88
C LEU A 146 4.93 11.55 -6.99
N GLU A 147 4.89 12.51 -6.05
CA GLU A 147 4.00 13.66 -6.15
C GLU A 147 4.26 14.46 -7.43
N ALA A 148 5.53 14.77 -7.73
CA ALA A 148 5.92 15.50 -8.94
C ALA A 148 5.57 14.70 -10.22
N ALA A 149 5.54 13.38 -10.16
CA ALA A 149 5.06 12.55 -11.27
C ALA A 149 3.54 12.66 -11.47
N GLY A 150 2.76 13.08 -10.45
CA GLY A 150 1.33 13.31 -10.53
C GLY A 150 0.48 12.13 -10.04
N VAL A 151 0.97 11.31 -9.11
CA VAL A 151 0.15 10.24 -8.51
C VAL A 151 -1.07 10.79 -7.78
N ALA A 152 -2.17 10.04 -7.80
CA ALA A 152 -3.43 10.46 -7.17
C ALA A 152 -3.41 10.28 -5.63
N LEU A 153 -2.58 9.38 -5.13
CA LEU A 153 -2.47 8.99 -3.73
C LEU A 153 -1.06 8.47 -3.47
N LEU A 154 -0.47 8.82 -2.33
CA LEU A 154 0.76 8.22 -1.83
C LEU A 154 0.43 7.22 -0.72
N GLN A 155 0.79 5.97 -0.88
CA GLN A 155 0.64 4.93 0.15
C GLN A 155 1.99 4.62 0.81
N ILE A 156 1.94 4.42 2.12
CA ILE A 156 3.08 4.03 2.97
C ILE A 156 2.72 2.71 3.64
N ASP A 157 3.46 1.65 3.34
CA ASP A 157 3.18 0.30 3.83
C ASP A 157 3.96 0.00 5.10
N GLU A 158 3.28 -0.08 6.24
CA GLU A 158 3.84 -0.28 7.58
C GLU A 158 3.29 -1.53 8.29
N PRO A 159 3.40 -2.73 7.72
CA PRO A 159 2.88 -3.95 8.35
C PRO A 159 3.50 -4.24 9.72
N ILE A 160 4.74 -3.82 9.97
CA ILE A 160 5.41 -4.06 11.24
C ILE A 160 4.69 -3.44 12.44
N LEU A 161 3.92 -2.37 12.23
CA LEU A 161 3.24 -1.65 13.31
C LEU A 161 2.17 -2.51 14.00
N SER A 162 1.51 -3.41 13.28
CA SER A 162 0.49 -4.31 13.87
C SER A 162 1.09 -5.36 14.79
N THR A 163 2.38 -5.66 14.66
CA THR A 163 3.06 -6.72 15.43
C THR A 163 3.36 -6.31 16.86
N GLY A 164 3.35 -5.02 17.17
CA GLY A 164 3.74 -4.46 18.47
C GLY A 164 5.25 -4.49 18.75
N ILE A 165 6.08 -4.85 17.76
CA ILE A 165 7.56 -4.88 17.90
C ILE A 165 8.15 -3.49 17.67
N ALA A 166 7.59 -2.71 16.73
CA ALA A 166 8.05 -1.37 16.43
C ALA A 166 7.54 -0.34 17.44
N ASP A 167 8.37 0.65 17.77
CA ASP A 167 7.95 1.80 18.56
C ASP A 167 6.94 2.65 17.77
N LEU A 168 5.70 2.72 18.26
CA LEU A 168 4.61 3.41 17.56
C LEU A 168 4.79 4.93 17.53
N ALA A 169 5.45 5.53 18.53
CA ALA A 169 5.71 6.97 18.56
C ALA A 169 6.76 7.35 17.51
N ILE A 170 7.82 6.57 17.40
CA ILE A 170 8.84 6.73 16.33
C ILE A 170 8.24 6.41 14.97
N GLY A 171 7.45 5.35 14.85
CA GLY A 171 6.71 5.03 13.63
C GLY A 171 5.83 6.20 13.16
N LYS A 172 5.10 6.84 14.09
CA LYS A 172 4.31 8.05 13.83
C LYS A 172 5.18 9.16 13.27
N GLN A 173 6.28 9.49 13.96
CA GLN A 173 7.19 10.54 13.53
C GLN A 173 7.74 10.25 12.13
N ALA A 174 8.17 9.03 11.86
CA ALA A 174 8.74 8.61 10.59
C ALA A 174 7.72 8.68 9.43
N VAL A 175 6.49 8.18 9.64
CA VAL A 175 5.41 8.27 8.65
C VAL A 175 5.01 9.73 8.41
N GLU A 176 4.90 10.55 9.46
CA GLU A 176 4.54 11.97 9.33
C GLU A 176 5.61 12.81 8.62
N MET A 177 6.89 12.46 8.73
CA MET A 177 7.96 13.09 7.93
C MET A 177 7.70 12.91 6.43
N ILE A 178 7.29 11.72 6.00
CA ILE A 178 6.95 11.44 4.60
C ILE A 178 5.62 12.11 4.24
N ALA A 179 4.56 11.87 5.01
CA ALA A 179 3.22 12.35 4.70
C ALA A 179 3.11 13.87 4.65
N SER A 180 3.84 14.59 5.53
CA SER A 180 3.86 16.07 5.54
C SER A 180 4.72 16.66 4.42
N SER A 181 5.59 15.87 3.80
CA SER A 181 6.46 16.34 2.71
C SER A 181 5.75 16.53 1.38
N VAL A 182 4.53 16.02 1.25
CA VAL A 182 3.69 16.06 0.05
C VAL A 182 2.34 16.74 0.32
N ARG A 183 1.69 17.25 -0.74
CA ARG A 183 0.38 17.90 -0.67
C ARG A 183 -0.77 16.99 -1.12
N ILE A 184 -0.45 15.92 -1.83
CA ILE A 184 -1.42 14.91 -2.25
C ILE A 184 -1.94 14.11 -1.05
N PRO A 185 -3.10 13.46 -1.15
CA PRO A 185 -3.58 12.55 -0.13
C PRO A 185 -2.58 11.44 0.17
N THR A 186 -2.52 11.04 1.45
CA THR A 186 -1.63 9.97 1.91
C THR A 186 -2.45 8.84 2.53
N CYS A 187 -2.02 7.61 2.29
CA CYS A 187 -2.57 6.38 2.85
C CYS A 187 -1.50 5.67 3.68
N MET A 188 -1.89 5.04 4.77
CA MET A 188 -1.03 4.12 5.50
C MET A 188 -1.69 2.75 5.54
N HIS A 189 -1.02 1.76 4.95
CA HIS A 189 -1.45 0.36 4.99
C HIS A 189 -0.79 -0.37 6.16
N VAL A 190 -1.62 -1.00 6.99
CA VAL A 190 -1.19 -1.82 8.13
C VAL A 190 -2.01 -3.11 8.13
N CYS A 191 -1.44 -4.20 7.59
CA CYS A 191 -2.07 -5.52 7.65
C CYS A 191 -1.88 -6.18 9.03
N GLY A 192 -2.67 -7.22 9.30
CA GLY A 192 -2.66 -7.96 10.55
C GLY A 192 -3.70 -7.51 11.56
N ASN A 193 -3.60 -8.03 12.77
CA ASN A 193 -4.49 -7.67 13.86
C ASN A 193 -4.08 -6.34 14.47
N ILE A 194 -4.97 -5.34 14.41
CA ILE A 194 -4.70 -3.98 14.88
C ILE A 194 -5.15 -3.73 16.32
N GLY A 195 -5.73 -4.71 17.00
CA GLY A 195 -6.42 -4.54 18.29
C GLY A 195 -5.57 -3.85 19.38
N ASN A 196 -4.30 -4.20 19.45
CA ASN A 196 -3.40 -3.67 20.49
C ASN A 196 -2.73 -2.34 20.12
N VAL A 197 -2.86 -1.88 18.86
CA VAL A 197 -2.09 -0.74 18.33
C VAL A 197 -2.99 0.35 17.74
N ILE A 198 -4.27 0.08 17.52
CA ILE A 198 -5.16 0.95 16.76
C ILE A 198 -5.28 2.36 17.35
N ASP A 199 -5.35 2.50 18.67
CA ASP A 199 -5.53 3.79 19.33
C ASP A 199 -4.29 4.70 19.15
N GLU A 200 -3.10 4.13 18.97
CA GLU A 200 -1.89 4.87 18.61
C GLU A 200 -1.81 5.11 17.10
N ILE A 201 -2.17 4.13 16.27
CA ILE A 201 -2.15 4.25 14.81
C ILE A 201 -3.10 5.37 14.34
N LEU A 202 -4.28 5.50 14.92
CA LEU A 202 -5.25 6.54 14.55
C LEU A 202 -4.78 7.96 14.87
N LYS A 203 -3.70 8.13 15.65
CA LYS A 203 -3.05 9.44 15.90
C LYS A 203 -2.13 9.88 14.76
N TYR A 204 -1.83 9.02 13.78
CA TYR A 204 -0.95 9.36 12.66
C TYR A 204 -1.67 10.31 11.69
N ASN A 205 -0.95 11.30 11.18
CA ASN A 205 -1.54 12.31 10.30
C ASN A 205 -1.50 11.89 8.83
N VAL A 206 -2.33 10.90 8.48
CA VAL A 206 -2.58 10.45 7.12
C VAL A 206 -4.05 10.65 6.75
N ASN A 207 -4.39 10.61 5.46
CA ASN A 207 -5.76 10.83 4.98
C ASN A 207 -6.57 9.53 4.93
N VAL A 208 -5.91 8.41 4.70
CA VAL A 208 -6.51 7.07 4.60
C VAL A 208 -5.77 6.13 5.53
N PHE A 209 -6.50 5.41 6.36
CA PHE A 209 -6.02 4.21 7.03
C PHE A 209 -6.51 3.00 6.26
N ASP A 210 -5.63 2.07 5.96
CA ASP A 210 -5.93 0.88 5.17
C ASP A 210 -5.61 -0.36 6.00
N PHE A 211 -6.66 -1.18 6.25
CA PHE A 211 -6.59 -2.35 7.12
C PHE A 211 -7.26 -3.57 6.49
N GLU A 212 -6.87 -4.75 6.96
CA GLU A 212 -7.48 -6.02 6.56
C GLU A 212 -8.70 -6.37 7.42
N PHE A 213 -9.77 -6.82 6.78
CA PHE A 213 -11.01 -7.24 7.44
C PHE A 213 -11.51 -8.61 6.96
N SER A 214 -11.03 -9.11 5.83
CA SER A 214 -11.40 -10.45 5.36
C SER A 214 -10.78 -11.52 6.26
N LYS A 215 -9.48 -11.45 6.48
CA LYS A 215 -8.73 -12.39 7.33
C LYS A 215 -8.88 -12.08 8.81
N ASN A 216 -8.81 -10.82 9.18
CA ASN A 216 -8.93 -10.33 10.56
C ASN A 216 -10.28 -9.64 10.80
N GLN A 217 -11.36 -10.42 10.81
CA GLN A 217 -12.72 -9.91 11.00
C GLN A 217 -12.91 -9.15 12.32
N ALA A 218 -12.13 -9.46 13.36
CA ALA A 218 -12.16 -8.74 14.63
C ALA A 218 -11.78 -7.25 14.46
N ASN A 219 -10.98 -6.89 13.45
CA ASN A 219 -10.61 -5.51 13.17
C ASN A 219 -11.84 -4.64 12.91
N LEU A 220 -12.92 -5.20 12.34
CA LEU A 220 -14.15 -4.48 12.08
C LEU A 220 -14.83 -4.03 13.39
N ASP A 221 -15.03 -4.95 14.34
CA ASP A 221 -15.62 -4.65 15.63
C ASP A 221 -14.74 -3.69 16.45
N ILE A 222 -13.43 -3.83 16.33
CA ILE A 222 -12.45 -2.97 16.99
C ILE A 222 -12.55 -1.54 16.43
N LEU A 223 -12.53 -1.38 15.12
CA LEU A 223 -12.47 -0.07 14.46
C LEU A 223 -13.84 0.66 14.49
N SER A 224 -14.96 -0.08 14.46
CA SER A 224 -16.32 0.48 14.50
C SER A 224 -16.60 1.33 15.75
N ARG A 225 -15.82 1.15 16.80
CA ARG A 225 -15.92 1.89 18.08
C ARG A 225 -15.00 3.12 18.14
N ARG A 226 -14.32 3.48 17.05
CA ARG A 226 -13.36 4.58 16.99
C ARG A 226 -13.84 5.68 16.04
N ASP A 227 -13.41 6.88 16.35
CA ASP A 227 -13.72 8.04 15.50
C ASP A 227 -12.76 8.12 14.31
N LEU A 228 -13.32 8.06 13.10
CA LEU A 228 -12.62 8.23 11.83
C LEU A 228 -12.93 9.59 11.18
N THR A 229 -13.48 10.56 11.93
CA THR A 229 -13.89 11.86 11.37
C THR A 229 -12.76 12.51 10.57
N GLY A 230 -13.06 12.84 9.32
CA GLY A 230 -12.11 13.44 8.39
C GLY A 230 -11.08 12.49 7.78
N ARG A 231 -11.26 11.18 7.96
CA ARG A 231 -10.41 10.12 7.40
C ARG A 231 -11.21 9.24 6.46
N MET A 232 -10.52 8.63 5.51
CA MET A 232 -11.04 7.52 4.71
C MET A 232 -10.48 6.19 5.24
N LEU A 233 -11.15 5.10 4.89
CA LEU A 233 -10.79 3.76 5.30
C LEU A 233 -10.59 2.87 4.06
N GLY A 234 -9.37 2.34 3.86
CA GLY A 234 -9.13 1.18 3.02
C GLY A 234 -9.70 -0.05 3.71
N TYR A 235 -10.66 -0.67 3.06
CA TYR A 235 -11.43 -1.78 3.58
C TYR A 235 -11.06 -3.07 2.86
N GLY A 236 -10.07 -3.79 3.41
CA GLY A 236 -9.62 -5.07 2.91
C GLY A 236 -10.71 -6.14 3.02
N CYS A 237 -11.31 -6.51 1.88
CA CYS A 237 -12.45 -7.42 1.85
C CYS A 237 -12.18 -8.73 1.08
N VAL A 238 -10.95 -8.91 0.58
CA VAL A 238 -10.52 -10.09 -0.19
C VAL A 238 -9.27 -10.69 0.45
N ASP A 239 -9.31 -11.97 0.78
CA ASP A 239 -8.18 -12.69 1.35
C ASP A 239 -7.01 -12.80 0.35
N SER A 240 -5.90 -12.16 0.65
CA SER A 240 -4.68 -12.19 -0.17
C SER A 240 -3.74 -13.34 0.17
N THR A 241 -4.08 -14.21 1.14
CA THR A 241 -3.19 -15.27 1.64
C THR A 241 -3.32 -16.59 0.89
N THR A 242 -4.40 -16.80 0.13
CA THR A 242 -4.69 -18.02 -0.61
C THR A 242 -4.97 -17.75 -2.09
N ASP A 243 -4.82 -18.79 -2.95
CA ASP A 243 -5.23 -18.75 -4.36
C ASP A 243 -6.71 -19.08 -4.56
N GLU A 244 -7.44 -19.39 -3.50
CA GLU A 244 -8.88 -19.56 -3.55
C GLU A 244 -9.55 -18.23 -3.93
N VAL A 245 -10.31 -18.24 -5.02
CA VAL A 245 -10.98 -17.05 -5.54
C VAL A 245 -12.37 -16.96 -4.93
N GLU A 246 -12.57 -15.96 -4.07
CA GLU A 246 -13.89 -15.71 -3.48
C GLU A 246 -14.90 -15.29 -4.55
N THR A 247 -16.13 -15.76 -4.39
CA THR A 247 -17.23 -15.40 -5.26
C THR A 247 -17.72 -13.96 -5.03
N VAL A 248 -18.35 -13.36 -6.03
CA VAL A 248 -18.96 -12.02 -5.91
C VAL A 248 -19.92 -11.93 -4.72
N PRO A 249 -20.83 -12.90 -4.46
CA PRO A 249 -21.71 -12.85 -3.29
C PRO A 249 -20.98 -12.86 -1.93
N GLU A 250 -19.88 -13.61 -1.82
CA GLU A 250 -19.08 -13.65 -0.58
C GLU A 250 -18.43 -12.30 -0.30
N ILE A 251 -17.79 -11.71 -1.31
CA ILE A 251 -17.15 -10.39 -1.18
C ILE A 251 -18.21 -9.31 -0.94
N ARG A 252 -19.31 -9.35 -1.66
CA ARG A 252 -20.46 -8.45 -1.49
C ARG A 252 -20.94 -8.43 -0.04
N LYS A 253 -21.15 -9.60 0.57
CA LYS A 253 -21.57 -9.72 1.96
C LYS A 253 -20.59 -9.05 2.93
N ARG A 254 -19.27 -9.14 2.65
CA ARG A 254 -18.23 -8.47 3.47
C ARG A 254 -18.31 -6.95 3.30
N ILE A 255 -18.51 -6.45 2.08
CA ILE A 255 -18.65 -5.01 1.81
C ILE A 255 -19.94 -4.48 2.47
N GLU A 256 -21.07 -5.18 2.33
CA GLU A 256 -22.34 -4.83 2.99
C GLU A 256 -22.16 -4.72 4.51
N LYS A 257 -21.43 -5.66 5.11
CA LYS A 257 -21.10 -5.58 6.54
C LYS A 257 -20.25 -4.36 6.88
N GLY A 258 -19.31 -3.97 6.04
CA GLY A 258 -18.53 -2.73 6.22
C GLY A 258 -19.40 -1.48 6.18
N VAL A 259 -20.39 -1.44 5.27
CA VAL A 259 -21.35 -0.34 5.12
C VAL A 259 -22.33 -0.23 6.30
N GLU A 260 -22.59 -1.32 7.04
CA GLU A 260 -23.37 -1.26 8.28
C GLU A 260 -22.69 -0.44 9.38
N TYR A 261 -21.35 -0.39 9.38
CA TYR A 261 -20.55 0.27 10.41
C TYR A 261 -19.98 1.62 9.99
N PHE A 262 -19.73 1.83 8.69
CA PHE A 262 -19.06 3.02 8.19
C PHE A 262 -19.84 3.67 7.04
N ASP A 263 -19.80 5.00 6.97
CA ASP A 263 -20.34 5.72 5.80
C ASP A 263 -19.66 5.20 4.51
N PRO A 264 -20.43 4.69 3.53
CA PRO A 264 -19.87 4.16 2.30
C PRO A 264 -19.04 5.18 1.51
N LYS A 265 -19.19 6.49 1.78
CA LYS A 265 -18.40 7.55 1.16
C LYS A 265 -16.95 7.60 1.63
N ILE A 266 -16.66 7.06 2.82
CA ILE A 266 -15.28 7.03 3.32
C ILE A 266 -14.56 5.73 2.98
N LEU A 267 -15.27 4.72 2.44
CA LEU A 267 -14.69 3.41 2.16
C LEU A 267 -14.00 3.38 0.78
N LEU A 268 -12.75 2.92 0.78
CA LEU A 268 -12.04 2.41 -0.38
C LEU A 268 -12.01 0.88 -0.29
N ILE A 269 -12.45 0.21 -1.33
CA ILE A 269 -12.55 -1.25 -1.34
C ILE A 269 -11.28 -1.84 -1.94
N ASP A 270 -10.61 -2.69 -1.19
CA ASP A 270 -9.35 -3.32 -1.60
C ASP A 270 -9.17 -4.74 -1.04
N PRO A 271 -8.12 -5.45 -1.44
CA PRO A 271 -7.71 -6.70 -0.80
C PRO A 271 -7.07 -6.44 0.56
N ASP A 272 -7.06 -7.46 1.43
CA ASP A 272 -6.42 -7.41 2.74
C ASP A 272 -4.92 -7.04 2.70
N CYS A 273 -4.22 -7.44 1.64
CA CYS A 273 -2.80 -7.14 1.43
C CYS A 273 -2.44 -7.28 -0.06
N GLY A 274 -1.16 -7.08 -0.39
CA GLY A 274 -0.65 -7.27 -1.74
C GLY A 274 -0.77 -8.73 -2.21
N MET A 275 -0.91 -8.93 -3.52
CA MET A 275 -1.16 -10.25 -4.12
C MET A 275 0.09 -10.89 -4.74
N ARG A 276 1.29 -10.39 -4.46
CA ARG A 276 2.55 -10.88 -5.05
C ARG A 276 2.74 -12.38 -5.00
N MET A 277 2.30 -13.01 -3.91
CA MET A 277 2.47 -14.43 -3.64
C MET A 277 1.35 -15.31 -4.23
N ARG A 278 0.42 -14.71 -4.97
CA ARG A 278 -0.67 -15.43 -5.63
C ARG A 278 -0.26 -15.85 -7.04
N THR A 279 -1.00 -16.80 -7.61
CA THR A 279 -0.97 -17.00 -9.05
C THR A 279 -1.58 -15.77 -9.74
N ARG A 280 -1.16 -15.46 -10.97
CA ARG A 280 -1.74 -14.36 -11.75
C ARG A 280 -3.24 -14.54 -11.92
N GLU A 281 -3.66 -15.76 -12.22
CA GLU A 281 -5.07 -16.09 -12.44
C GLU A 281 -5.90 -15.79 -11.18
N ALA A 282 -5.46 -16.27 -10.01
CA ALA A 282 -6.15 -16.00 -8.76
C ALA A 282 -6.18 -14.50 -8.45
N ALA A 283 -5.04 -13.80 -8.58
CA ALA A 283 -4.97 -12.37 -8.35
C ALA A 283 -5.94 -11.59 -9.23
N TYR A 284 -5.99 -11.89 -10.54
CA TYR A 284 -6.90 -11.23 -11.48
C TYR A 284 -8.37 -11.45 -11.10
N TRP A 285 -8.77 -12.70 -10.84
CA TRP A 285 -10.17 -13.01 -10.57
C TRP A 285 -10.62 -12.51 -9.19
N LYS A 286 -9.75 -12.51 -8.19
CA LYS A 286 -10.01 -11.88 -6.89
C LYS A 286 -10.31 -10.38 -7.06
N LEU A 287 -9.47 -9.65 -7.79
CA LEU A 287 -9.69 -8.22 -8.07
C LEU A 287 -10.95 -8.00 -8.90
N LYS A 288 -11.22 -8.85 -9.90
CA LYS A 288 -12.40 -8.76 -10.76
C LYS A 288 -13.70 -8.96 -9.96
N ASN A 289 -13.76 -9.99 -9.13
CA ASN A 289 -14.91 -10.29 -8.29
C ASN A 289 -15.13 -9.18 -7.24
N MET A 290 -14.04 -8.62 -6.68
CA MET A 290 -14.09 -7.48 -5.77
C MET A 290 -14.72 -6.24 -6.42
N CYS A 291 -14.30 -5.93 -7.64
CA CYS A 291 -14.84 -4.78 -8.37
C CYS A 291 -16.34 -4.96 -8.69
N GLU A 292 -16.77 -6.16 -9.07
CA GLU A 292 -18.19 -6.42 -9.36
C GLU A 292 -19.01 -6.39 -8.06
N ALA A 293 -18.53 -6.98 -6.96
CA ALA A 293 -19.18 -6.90 -5.64
C ALA A 293 -19.35 -5.46 -5.17
N ALA A 294 -18.31 -4.64 -5.27
CA ALA A 294 -18.36 -3.22 -4.91
C ALA A 294 -19.37 -2.44 -5.78
N LYS A 295 -19.47 -2.79 -7.06
CA LYS A 295 -20.46 -2.21 -7.97
C LYS A 295 -21.89 -2.60 -7.60
N GLU A 296 -22.14 -3.88 -7.28
CA GLU A 296 -23.47 -4.34 -6.84
C GLU A 296 -23.93 -3.65 -5.57
N VAL A 297 -23.05 -3.57 -4.54
CA VAL A 297 -23.39 -2.85 -3.30
C VAL A 297 -23.66 -1.39 -3.57
N ARG A 298 -22.85 -0.72 -4.40
CA ARG A 298 -23.05 0.70 -4.76
C ARG A 298 -24.39 0.96 -5.44
N LEU A 299 -24.89 0.02 -6.26
CA LEU A 299 -26.17 0.14 -6.93
C LEU A 299 -27.37 -0.10 -5.99
N ALA A 300 -27.13 -0.70 -4.82
CA ALA A 300 -28.14 -0.97 -3.81
C ALA A 300 -28.22 0.13 -2.73
N LEU A 301 -27.27 1.06 -2.68
CA LEU A 301 -27.27 2.23 -1.79
C LEU A 301 -28.13 3.36 -2.33
#